data_18423596d716a509fad8f07c67103dea
#
_entry.id   18423596d716a509fad8f07c67103dea
#
_cell.length_a   1.000
_cell.length_b   1.000
_cell.length_c   1.000
_cell.angle_alpha   90.00
_cell.angle_beta   90.00
_cell.angle_gamma   90.00
#
_symmetry.space_group_name_H-M   'P 1'
#
loop_
_entity.id
_entity.type
_entity.pdbx_description
1 polymer ?
#
loop_
_entity_poly.entity_id
_entity_poly.type
_entity_poly.pdbx_seq_one_letter_code
_entity_poly.pdbx_strand_id
1 'polypeptide(L)'
;MRPLRYSINVTLDGCCHHEAGLPPDEESMRYWTAEMERADALLFGRVTYEMMESAWRQPATGTWPDWMDEWEIPFAETIDRAKKYVVSSTLSGVDWNAELVRGDLGQAVQRLKQEPGEGLFVGGVTLPLALADLGLIDEYEFLVQPVLAGHGPTLLAGLRERIQLELVDRHEFRSGAVALRYRPTRATD
;
A
#
# COMPACT_ATOMS: atom_id res chain seq x y z
N MET A 1 6.74 -4.54 18.36
CA MET A 1 5.48 -4.56 17.59
C MET A 1 5.76 -3.91 16.24
N ARG A 2 5.50 -4.64 15.13
CA ARG A 2 5.73 -4.12 13.76
C ARG A 2 4.79 -2.94 13.46
N PRO A 3 5.27 -1.82 12.91
CA PRO A 3 4.39 -0.76 12.44
C PRO A 3 3.59 -1.21 11.22
N LEU A 4 2.34 -0.74 11.10
CA LEU A 4 1.54 -0.84 9.91
C LEU A 4 1.61 0.47 9.14
N ARG A 5 2.17 0.43 7.92
CA ARG A 5 2.33 1.58 7.02
C ARG A 5 1.30 1.51 5.91
N TYR A 6 0.54 2.56 5.73
CA TYR A 6 -0.37 2.74 4.61
C TYR A 6 0.27 3.63 3.57
N SER A 7 0.40 3.14 2.33
CA SER A 7 0.94 3.94 1.23
C SER A 7 0.05 3.83 -0.01
N ILE A 8 -0.12 4.97 -0.71
CA ILE A 8 -0.91 5.05 -1.93
C ILE A 8 -0.52 6.26 -2.78
N ASN A 9 -0.61 6.09 -4.11
CA ASN A 9 -0.60 7.21 -5.04
C ASN A 9 -1.93 7.95 -5.00
N VAL A 10 -1.89 9.27 -4.99
CA VAL A 10 -3.07 10.13 -4.94
C VAL A 10 -2.85 11.36 -5.82
N THR A 11 -3.88 11.80 -6.53
CA THR A 11 -3.84 13.07 -7.28
C THR A 11 -4.02 14.28 -6.36
N LEU A 12 -3.72 15.49 -6.83
CA LEU A 12 -3.90 16.72 -6.05
C LEU A 12 -5.32 16.96 -5.57
N ASP A 13 -6.32 16.45 -6.29
CA ASP A 13 -7.73 16.51 -5.91
C ASP A 13 -8.23 15.29 -5.12
N GLY A 14 -7.29 14.42 -4.67
CA GLY A 14 -7.56 13.32 -3.76
C GLY A 14 -8.02 12.02 -4.41
N CYS A 15 -8.00 11.90 -5.74
CA CYS A 15 -8.33 10.64 -6.40
C CYS A 15 -7.21 9.62 -6.19
N CYS A 16 -7.59 8.39 -5.80
CA CYS A 16 -6.66 7.28 -5.60
C CYS A 16 -6.91 6.10 -6.57
N HIS A 17 -7.50 6.37 -7.74
CA HIS A 17 -7.56 5.40 -8.83
C HIS A 17 -6.15 5.20 -9.42
N HIS A 18 -5.73 3.94 -9.59
CA HIS A 18 -4.35 3.61 -9.97
C HIS A 18 -3.93 4.17 -11.34
N GLU A 19 -4.87 4.44 -12.26
CA GLU A 19 -4.62 5.04 -13.57
C GLU A 19 -4.79 6.57 -13.61
N ALA A 20 -5.15 7.20 -12.49
CA ALA A 20 -5.43 8.64 -12.47
C ALA A 20 -4.17 9.50 -12.36
N GLY A 21 -3.05 8.94 -11.93
CA GLY A 21 -1.77 9.63 -11.79
C GLY A 21 -0.93 9.62 -13.05
N LEU A 22 0.30 10.11 -12.93
CA LEU A 22 1.31 9.95 -13.97
C LEU A 22 1.70 8.47 -14.09
N PRO A 23 2.11 8.02 -15.29
CA PRO A 23 2.74 6.71 -15.44
C PRO A 23 3.94 6.59 -14.47
N PRO A 24 4.20 5.40 -13.94
CA PRO A 24 5.40 5.18 -13.13
C PRO A 24 6.66 5.47 -13.97
N ASP A 25 7.68 5.98 -13.31
CA ASP A 25 9.01 6.16 -13.87
C ASP A 25 10.06 5.45 -12.99
N GLU A 26 11.30 5.36 -13.48
CA GLU A 26 12.39 4.69 -12.78
C GLU A 26 12.61 5.25 -11.36
N GLU A 27 12.45 6.58 -11.17
CA GLU A 27 12.68 7.23 -9.87
C GLU A 27 11.58 6.82 -8.87
N SER A 28 10.32 6.86 -9.28
CA SER A 28 9.18 6.47 -8.43
C SER A 28 9.18 4.98 -8.12
N MET A 29 9.53 4.12 -9.08
CA MET A 29 9.60 2.67 -8.85
C MET A 29 10.74 2.30 -7.91
N ARG A 30 11.90 2.95 -8.03
CA ARG A 30 13.01 2.77 -7.07
C ARG A 30 12.61 3.19 -5.66
N TYR A 31 11.89 4.30 -5.54
CA TYR A 31 11.36 4.78 -4.27
C TYR A 31 10.41 3.75 -3.64
N TRP A 32 9.42 3.26 -4.40
CA TRP A 32 8.48 2.26 -3.92
C TRP A 32 9.13 0.93 -3.57
N THR A 33 10.13 0.50 -4.33
CA THR A 33 10.92 -0.69 -4.00
C THR A 33 11.55 -0.55 -2.62
N ALA A 34 12.25 0.57 -2.37
CA ALA A 34 12.89 0.83 -1.08
C ALA A 34 11.87 0.93 0.07
N GLU A 35 10.70 1.53 -0.16
CA GLU A 35 9.65 1.59 0.86
C GLU A 35 9.05 0.20 1.18
N MET A 36 8.86 -0.65 0.17
CA MET A 36 8.39 -2.02 0.39
C MET A 36 9.42 -2.90 1.11
N GLU A 37 10.71 -2.70 0.87
CA GLU A 37 11.77 -3.41 1.59
C GLU A 37 11.84 -3.10 3.08
N ARG A 38 11.19 -2.01 3.52
CA ARG A 38 11.02 -1.67 4.95
C ARG A 38 9.91 -2.49 5.62
N ALA A 39 9.23 -3.35 4.88
CA ALA A 39 8.18 -4.22 5.39
C ALA A 39 8.52 -5.69 5.08
N ASP A 40 8.29 -6.56 6.03
CA ASP A 40 8.48 -8.02 5.87
C ASP A 40 7.20 -8.70 5.39
N ALA A 41 6.06 -8.01 5.36
CA ALA A 41 4.82 -8.52 4.80
C ALA A 41 3.91 -7.42 4.25
N LEU A 42 3.13 -7.79 3.24
CA LEU A 42 2.14 -6.95 2.58
C LEU A 42 0.74 -7.37 3.04
N LEU A 43 -0.13 -6.41 3.30
CA LEU A 43 -1.52 -6.63 3.69
C LEU A 43 -2.44 -6.09 2.59
N PHE A 44 -3.23 -6.95 1.97
CA PHE A 44 -4.10 -6.62 0.86
C PHE A 44 -5.56 -6.97 1.14
N GLY A 45 -6.48 -6.16 0.65
CA GLY A 45 -7.84 -6.60 0.39
C GLY A 45 -7.90 -7.41 -0.92
N ARG A 46 -9.01 -8.12 -1.14
CA ARG A 46 -9.18 -8.98 -2.32
C ARG A 46 -8.85 -8.28 -3.64
N VAL A 47 -9.46 -7.12 -3.90
CA VAL A 47 -9.29 -6.42 -5.18
C VAL A 47 -7.84 -5.99 -5.41
N THR A 48 -7.18 -5.47 -4.37
CA THR A 48 -5.76 -5.10 -4.44
C THR A 48 -4.88 -6.33 -4.65
N TYR A 49 -5.18 -7.45 -3.96
CA TYR A 49 -4.44 -8.70 -4.15
C TYR A 49 -4.52 -9.18 -5.60
N GLU A 50 -5.74 -9.30 -6.16
CA GLU A 50 -5.96 -9.77 -7.53
C GLU A 50 -5.28 -8.84 -8.57
N MET A 51 -5.34 -7.53 -8.36
CA MET A 51 -4.68 -6.54 -9.22
C MET A 51 -3.15 -6.66 -9.15
N MET A 52 -2.59 -6.72 -7.95
CA MET A 52 -1.14 -6.82 -7.75
C MET A 52 -0.60 -8.16 -8.26
N GLU A 53 -1.33 -9.27 -8.06
CA GLU A 53 -0.98 -10.57 -8.56
C GLU A 53 -0.92 -10.59 -10.09
N SER A 54 -1.92 -10.00 -10.75
CA SER A 54 -1.98 -9.96 -12.22
C SER A 54 -0.84 -9.15 -12.84
N ALA A 55 -0.37 -8.10 -12.15
CA ALA A 55 0.68 -7.21 -12.66
C ALA A 55 2.10 -7.66 -12.28
N TRP A 56 2.30 -8.22 -11.07
CA TRP A 56 3.61 -8.36 -10.44
C TRP A 56 3.99 -9.79 -10.03
N ARG A 57 3.13 -10.78 -10.27
CA ARG A 57 3.50 -12.18 -10.04
C ARG A 57 4.44 -12.66 -11.13
N GLN A 58 5.58 -13.23 -10.72
CA GLN A 58 6.51 -13.80 -11.68
C GLN A 58 5.84 -14.94 -12.46
N PRO A 59 5.91 -14.93 -13.80
CA PRO A 59 5.37 -16.02 -14.61
C PRO A 59 6.04 -17.35 -14.30
N ALA A 60 5.32 -18.45 -14.46
CA ALA A 60 5.83 -19.80 -14.24
C ALA A 60 7.05 -20.16 -15.13
N THR A 61 7.27 -19.40 -16.21
CA THR A 61 8.46 -19.52 -17.09
C THR A 61 9.74 -19.02 -16.42
N GLY A 62 9.63 -18.28 -15.31
CA GLY A 62 10.76 -17.63 -14.63
C GLY A 62 11.32 -16.40 -15.33
N THR A 63 10.68 -15.95 -16.42
CA THR A 63 11.08 -14.75 -17.17
C THR A 63 9.98 -13.70 -17.10
N TRP A 64 10.37 -12.44 -16.89
CA TRP A 64 9.45 -11.32 -16.91
C TRP A 64 8.95 -11.06 -18.34
N PRO A 65 7.72 -10.53 -18.51
CA PRO A 65 7.18 -10.22 -19.83
C PRO A 65 7.97 -9.13 -20.56
N ASP A 66 8.04 -9.20 -21.90
CA ASP A 66 8.77 -8.24 -22.74
C ASP A 66 8.23 -6.79 -22.64
N TRP A 67 7.02 -6.59 -22.13
CA TRP A 67 6.44 -5.26 -21.92
C TRP A 67 6.90 -4.58 -20.63
N MET A 68 7.54 -5.33 -19.71
CA MET A 68 8.06 -4.82 -18.44
C MET A 68 9.45 -4.22 -18.66
N ASP A 69 9.62 -2.98 -18.29
CA ASP A 69 10.91 -2.30 -18.35
C ASP A 69 11.88 -2.87 -17.29
N GLU A 70 13.17 -2.88 -17.60
CA GLU A 70 14.22 -3.42 -16.70
C GLU A 70 14.21 -2.74 -15.31
N TRP A 71 13.85 -1.45 -15.24
CA TRP A 71 13.76 -0.70 -13.99
C TRP A 71 12.53 -1.05 -13.13
N GLU A 72 11.53 -1.75 -13.68
CA GLU A 72 10.37 -2.27 -12.94
C GLU A 72 10.65 -3.60 -12.25
N ILE A 73 11.61 -4.37 -12.76
CA ILE A 73 11.93 -5.73 -12.27
C ILE A 73 12.24 -5.76 -10.76
N PRO A 74 13.08 -4.87 -10.19
CA PRO A 74 13.36 -4.88 -8.75
C PRO A 74 12.09 -4.72 -7.89
N PHE A 75 11.14 -3.91 -8.33
CA PHE A 75 9.86 -3.74 -7.65
C PHE A 75 9.01 -5.02 -7.74
N ALA A 76 8.91 -5.60 -8.96
CA ALA A 76 8.21 -6.84 -9.20
C ALA A 76 8.75 -7.99 -8.34
N GLU A 77 10.07 -8.18 -8.30
CA GLU A 77 10.73 -9.19 -7.48
C GLU A 77 10.50 -8.97 -5.97
N THR A 78 10.50 -7.71 -5.53
CA THR A 78 10.26 -7.38 -4.12
C THR A 78 8.84 -7.76 -3.70
N ILE A 79 7.84 -7.43 -4.51
CA ILE A 79 6.45 -7.82 -4.26
C ILE A 79 6.28 -9.34 -4.38
N ASP A 80 6.82 -9.95 -5.42
CA ASP A 80 6.67 -11.39 -5.66
C ASP A 80 7.19 -12.20 -4.47
N ARG A 81 8.36 -11.84 -3.96
CA ARG A 81 9.04 -12.49 -2.83
C ARG A 81 8.34 -12.25 -1.49
N ALA A 82 7.76 -11.07 -1.28
CA ALA A 82 7.20 -10.68 0.00
C ALA A 82 6.08 -11.62 0.47
N LYS A 83 6.00 -11.88 1.77
CA LYS A 83 4.82 -12.53 2.39
C LYS A 83 3.61 -11.63 2.24
N LYS A 84 2.46 -12.22 1.91
CA LYS A 84 1.20 -11.49 1.77
C LYS A 84 0.15 -12.02 2.73
N TYR A 85 -0.60 -11.12 3.34
CA TYR A 85 -1.82 -11.42 4.09
C TYR A 85 -3.01 -10.81 3.32
N VAL A 86 -4.00 -11.63 2.99
CA VAL A 86 -5.13 -11.21 2.17
C VAL A 86 -6.41 -11.23 3.00
N VAL A 87 -6.93 -10.04 3.30
CA VAL A 87 -8.19 -9.90 4.02
C VAL A 87 -9.36 -10.10 3.05
N SER A 88 -10.06 -11.21 3.19
CA SER A 88 -11.20 -11.52 2.33
C SER A 88 -12.14 -12.53 3.00
N SER A 89 -13.45 -12.27 2.88
CA SER A 89 -14.52 -13.21 3.24
C SER A 89 -15.00 -14.05 2.05
N THR A 90 -14.63 -13.69 0.83
CA THR A 90 -15.17 -14.29 -0.41
C THR A 90 -14.18 -15.17 -1.16
N LEU A 91 -12.87 -14.92 -1.07
CA LEU A 91 -11.86 -15.77 -1.69
C LEU A 91 -11.85 -17.15 -1.04
N SER A 92 -11.81 -18.21 -1.86
CA SER A 92 -11.70 -19.59 -1.38
C SER A 92 -10.26 -19.98 -1.00
N GLY A 93 -9.25 -19.40 -1.66
CA GLY A 93 -7.83 -19.62 -1.43
C GLY A 93 -6.98 -18.53 -2.05
N VAL A 94 -5.71 -18.52 -1.70
CA VAL A 94 -4.64 -17.68 -2.25
C VAL A 94 -3.36 -18.50 -2.30
N ASP A 95 -2.45 -18.24 -3.23
CA ASP A 95 -1.24 -19.07 -3.41
C ASP A 95 0.05 -18.29 -3.73
N TRP A 96 -0.05 -16.99 -3.98
CA TRP A 96 1.11 -16.12 -4.30
C TRP A 96 1.88 -15.71 -3.03
N ASN A 97 2.58 -16.65 -2.39
CA ASN A 97 3.18 -16.49 -1.05
C ASN A 97 2.23 -15.77 -0.08
N ALA A 98 0.96 -16.16 -0.13
CA ALA A 98 -0.13 -15.46 0.53
C ALA A 98 -0.87 -16.34 1.54
N GLU A 99 -1.50 -15.70 2.52
CA GLU A 99 -2.33 -16.33 3.54
C GLU A 99 -3.64 -15.54 3.68
N LEU A 100 -4.77 -16.27 3.73
CA LEU A 100 -6.08 -15.65 3.96
C LEU A 100 -6.26 -15.25 5.41
N VAL A 101 -6.64 -13.99 5.60
CA VAL A 101 -7.04 -13.43 6.89
C VAL A 101 -8.56 -13.32 6.93
N ARG A 102 -9.18 -14.00 7.91
CA ARG A 102 -10.63 -14.05 8.10
C ARG A 102 -11.00 -13.68 9.53
N GLY A 103 -12.30 -13.41 9.74
CA GLY A 103 -12.85 -13.08 11.05
C GLY A 103 -12.76 -11.60 11.38
N ASP A 104 -12.56 -11.28 12.65
CA ASP A 104 -12.45 -9.88 13.11
C ASP A 104 -11.15 -9.24 12.62
N LEU A 105 -11.30 -8.18 11.83
CA LEU A 105 -10.18 -7.46 11.20
C LEU A 105 -9.23 -6.87 12.25
N GLY A 106 -9.79 -6.24 13.27
CA GLY A 106 -9.00 -5.56 14.31
C GLY A 106 -8.10 -6.53 15.06
N GLN A 107 -8.69 -7.65 15.53
CA GLN A 107 -7.92 -8.69 16.23
C GLN A 107 -6.89 -9.35 15.32
N ALA A 108 -7.24 -9.63 14.07
CA ALA A 108 -6.33 -10.26 13.13
C ALA A 108 -5.10 -9.38 12.87
N VAL A 109 -5.30 -8.11 12.57
CA VAL A 109 -4.20 -7.17 12.30
C VAL A 109 -3.38 -6.88 13.55
N GLN A 110 -4.00 -6.79 14.73
CA GLN A 110 -3.27 -6.65 16.00
C GLN A 110 -2.34 -7.85 16.25
N ARG A 111 -2.78 -9.09 15.98
CA ARG A 111 -1.90 -10.28 16.06
C ARG A 111 -0.72 -10.17 15.11
N LEU A 112 -0.97 -9.82 13.85
CA LEU A 112 0.09 -9.63 12.86
C LEU A 112 1.10 -8.56 13.30
N LYS A 113 0.64 -7.48 13.90
CA LYS A 113 1.54 -6.42 14.44
C LYS A 113 2.39 -6.90 15.62
N GLN A 114 1.94 -7.90 16.38
CA GLN A 114 2.70 -8.46 17.51
C GLN A 114 3.77 -9.46 17.10
N GLU A 115 3.72 -10.01 15.89
CA GLU A 115 4.77 -10.87 15.37
C GLU A 115 6.10 -10.11 15.22
N PRO A 116 7.25 -10.79 15.33
CA PRO A 116 8.54 -10.17 15.08
C PRO A 116 8.66 -9.77 13.60
N GLY A 117 9.34 -8.65 13.33
CA GLY A 117 9.59 -8.16 11.98
C GLY A 117 9.76 -6.64 11.90
N GLU A 118 10.08 -6.15 10.69
CA GLU A 118 10.39 -4.75 10.38
C GLU A 118 9.13 -3.90 10.23
N GLY A 119 8.05 -4.49 9.69
CA GLY A 119 6.79 -3.78 9.46
C GLY A 119 5.81 -4.52 8.55
N LEU A 120 4.60 -3.98 8.52
CA LEU A 120 3.54 -4.35 7.58
C LEU A 120 3.29 -3.18 6.63
N PHE A 121 3.08 -3.48 5.36
CA PHE A 121 2.70 -2.49 4.36
C PHE A 121 1.27 -2.77 3.89
N VAL A 122 0.41 -1.78 3.85
CA VAL A 122 -0.94 -1.89 3.30
C VAL A 122 -1.18 -0.89 2.20
N GLY A 123 -1.74 -1.36 1.09
CA GLY A 123 -2.16 -0.54 -0.05
C GLY A 123 -3.64 -0.70 -0.36
N GLY A 124 -4.12 0.08 -1.33
CA GLY A 124 -5.52 0.09 -1.77
C GLY A 124 -6.38 1.12 -1.03
N VAL A 125 -7.70 0.99 -1.14
CA VAL A 125 -8.64 2.04 -0.69
C VAL A 125 -9.51 1.55 0.47
N THR A 126 -10.23 0.45 0.29
CA THR A 126 -11.27 0.00 1.24
C THR A 126 -10.68 -0.58 2.53
N LEU A 127 -9.65 -1.42 2.41
CA LEU A 127 -9.02 -2.01 3.59
C LEU A 127 -8.31 -0.96 4.46
N PRO A 128 -7.50 -0.04 3.90
CA PRO A 128 -6.90 1.04 4.68
C PRO A 128 -7.92 1.94 5.38
N LEU A 129 -9.06 2.25 4.74
CA LEU A 129 -10.13 3.00 5.39
C LEU A 129 -10.63 2.29 6.67
N ALA A 130 -10.93 0.99 6.58
CA ALA A 130 -11.36 0.20 7.73
C ALA A 130 -10.28 0.14 8.84
N LEU A 131 -9.01 0.05 8.46
CA LEU A 131 -7.89 0.04 9.41
C LEU A 131 -7.64 1.41 10.06
N ALA A 132 -7.86 2.49 9.31
CA ALA A 132 -7.80 3.86 9.82
C ALA A 132 -8.91 4.11 10.87
N ASP A 133 -10.15 3.67 10.58
CA ASP A 133 -11.27 3.73 11.52
C ASP A 133 -11.03 2.94 12.83
N LEU A 134 -10.19 1.90 12.76
CA LEU A 134 -9.79 1.10 13.91
C LEU A 134 -8.53 1.66 14.63
N GLY A 135 -7.94 2.74 14.14
CA GLY A 135 -6.71 3.32 14.69
C GLY A 135 -5.49 2.41 14.59
N LEU A 136 -5.44 1.52 13.59
CA LEU A 136 -4.39 0.50 13.47
C LEU A 136 -3.22 0.91 12.60
N ILE A 137 -3.34 2.00 11.83
CA ILE A 137 -2.28 2.51 10.96
C ILE A 137 -1.33 3.41 11.75
N ASP A 138 -0.04 3.07 11.73
CA ASP A 138 1.01 3.80 12.46
C ASP A 138 1.68 4.88 11.60
N GLU A 139 1.75 4.67 10.28
CA GLU A 139 2.29 5.64 9.31
C GLU A 139 1.41 5.72 8.08
N TYR A 140 1.21 6.93 7.58
CA TYR A 140 0.51 7.24 6.34
C TYR A 140 1.49 7.85 5.35
N GLU A 141 1.56 7.31 4.14
CA GLU A 141 2.42 7.82 3.10
C GLU A 141 1.62 8.03 1.82
N PHE A 142 1.58 9.27 1.37
CA PHE A 142 0.84 9.68 0.18
C PHE A 142 1.81 10.22 -0.86
N LEU A 143 1.93 9.51 -2.00
CA LEU A 143 2.64 10.05 -3.15
C LEU A 143 1.66 10.90 -3.95
N VAL A 144 1.72 12.20 -3.71
CA VAL A 144 0.84 13.20 -4.33
C VAL A 144 1.34 13.49 -5.74
N GLN A 145 0.53 13.12 -6.72
CA GLN A 145 0.81 13.32 -8.14
C GLN A 145 0.35 14.71 -8.58
N PRO A 146 1.12 15.44 -9.43
CA PRO A 146 0.76 16.77 -9.92
C PRO A 146 -0.33 16.72 -11.01
N VAL A 147 -1.45 16.07 -10.71
CA VAL A 147 -2.58 15.81 -11.60
C VAL A 147 -3.87 16.14 -10.88
N LEU A 148 -4.86 16.65 -11.61
CA LEU A 148 -6.26 16.79 -11.19
C LEU A 148 -7.09 15.80 -12.01
N ALA A 149 -7.65 14.78 -11.37
CA ALA A 149 -8.43 13.74 -12.02
C ALA A 149 -9.90 14.15 -12.23
N GLY A 150 -10.45 14.91 -11.30
CA GLY A 150 -11.85 15.37 -11.33
C GLY A 150 -12.91 14.29 -11.04
N HIS A 151 -12.51 13.04 -10.87
CA HIS A 151 -13.39 11.89 -10.62
C HIS A 151 -12.60 10.72 -10.00
N GLY A 152 -13.31 9.68 -9.58
CA GLY A 152 -12.75 8.45 -9.03
C GLY A 152 -12.86 8.34 -7.51
N PRO A 153 -12.34 7.25 -6.92
CA PRO A 153 -12.37 7.05 -5.48
C PRO A 153 -11.50 8.10 -4.79
N THR A 154 -12.04 8.73 -3.74
CA THR A 154 -11.32 9.74 -2.95
C THR A 154 -10.62 9.10 -1.77
N LEU A 155 -9.38 9.55 -1.50
CA LEU A 155 -8.55 9.10 -0.40
C LEU A 155 -9.30 9.13 0.93
N LEU A 156 -9.41 7.97 1.58
CA LEU A 156 -10.07 7.79 2.89
C LEU A 156 -11.47 8.41 3.00
N ALA A 157 -12.20 8.51 1.87
CA ALA A 157 -13.59 8.98 1.89
C ALA A 157 -14.44 8.03 2.73
N GLY A 158 -15.20 8.60 3.69
CA GLY A 158 -15.99 7.82 4.63
C GLY A 158 -15.32 7.54 5.98
N LEU A 159 -14.14 8.11 6.23
CA LEU A 159 -13.50 8.05 7.55
C LEU A 159 -14.47 8.60 8.62
N ARG A 160 -14.69 7.82 9.69
CA ARG A 160 -15.69 8.14 10.72
C ARG A 160 -15.28 9.29 11.62
N GLU A 161 -13.99 9.30 11.99
CA GLU A 161 -13.44 10.32 12.88
C GLU A 161 -12.20 10.96 12.26
N ARG A 162 -12.01 12.25 12.54
CA ARG A 162 -10.82 12.98 12.09
C ARG A 162 -9.56 12.42 12.75
N ILE A 163 -8.57 12.06 11.96
CA ILE A 163 -7.23 11.69 12.42
C ILE A 163 -6.31 12.90 12.21
N GLN A 164 -5.73 13.41 13.26
CA GLN A 164 -4.71 14.44 13.14
C GLN A 164 -3.36 13.80 12.88
N LEU A 165 -2.64 14.32 11.88
CA LEU A 165 -1.38 13.78 11.40
C LEU A 165 -0.27 14.81 11.57
N GLU A 166 0.93 14.33 11.89
CA GLU A 166 2.18 15.09 11.93
C GLU A 166 3.05 14.66 10.74
N LEU A 167 3.54 15.62 9.96
CA LEU A 167 4.48 15.34 8.87
C LEU A 167 5.84 14.95 9.46
N VAL A 168 6.33 13.76 9.08
CA VAL A 168 7.60 13.23 9.57
C VAL A 168 8.67 13.14 8.50
N ASP A 169 8.27 13.10 7.22
CA ASP A 169 9.21 13.05 6.09
C ASP A 169 8.55 13.52 4.80
N ARG A 170 9.35 14.00 3.85
CA ARG A 170 8.92 14.31 2.49
C ARG A 170 10.02 14.00 1.49
N HIS A 171 9.63 13.54 0.30
CA HIS A 171 10.51 13.31 -0.83
C HIS A 171 9.92 13.93 -2.10
N GLU A 172 10.68 14.74 -2.81
CA GLU A 172 10.27 15.42 -4.04
C GLU A 172 10.87 14.70 -5.26
N PHE A 173 10.03 14.37 -6.24
CA PHE A 173 10.42 13.69 -7.47
C PHE A 173 10.60 14.68 -8.61
N ARG A 174 11.45 14.34 -9.58
CA ARG A 174 11.64 15.15 -10.80
C ARG A 174 10.36 15.31 -11.61
N SER A 175 9.44 14.35 -11.53
CA SER A 175 8.11 14.43 -12.13
C SER A 175 7.22 15.53 -11.55
N GLY A 176 7.62 16.14 -10.43
CA GLY A 176 6.80 17.06 -9.65
C GLY A 176 5.87 16.39 -8.64
N ALA A 177 5.89 15.06 -8.57
CA ALA A 177 5.22 14.34 -7.49
C ALA A 177 5.94 14.56 -6.15
N VAL A 178 5.21 14.40 -5.04
CA VAL A 178 5.77 14.54 -3.68
C VAL A 178 5.26 13.40 -2.81
N ALA A 179 6.15 12.59 -2.26
CA ALA A 179 5.79 11.66 -1.21
C ALA A 179 5.80 12.37 0.15
N LEU A 180 4.70 12.26 0.87
CA LEU A 180 4.48 12.87 2.18
C LEU A 180 4.20 11.78 3.19
N ARG A 181 5.07 11.64 4.20
CA ARG A 181 4.91 10.65 5.27
C ARG A 181 4.48 11.32 6.55
N TYR A 182 3.45 10.74 7.15
CA TYR A 182 2.81 11.26 8.36
C TYR A 182 2.70 10.17 9.43
N ARG A 183 2.62 10.61 10.70
CA ARG A 183 2.18 9.78 11.82
C ARG A 183 0.96 10.37 12.50
N PRO A 184 0.04 9.53 13.03
CA PRO A 184 -1.02 10.03 13.88
C PRO A 184 -0.43 10.72 15.11
N THR A 185 -0.89 11.95 15.39
CA THR A 185 -0.58 12.58 16.67
C THR A 185 -1.41 11.88 17.74
N ARG A 186 -0.77 11.48 18.82
CA ARG A 186 -1.52 11.03 20.01
C ARG A 186 -2.33 12.23 20.52
N ALA A 187 -3.63 12.01 20.74
CA ALA A 187 -4.40 13.00 21.47
C ALA A 187 -3.68 13.25 22.81
N THR A 188 -3.20 14.47 23.00
CA THR A 188 -2.80 14.93 24.34
C THR A 188 -4.10 15.11 25.09
N ASP A 189 -4.34 14.24 26.09
CA ASP A 189 -5.40 14.40 27.10
C ASP A 189 -5.29 15.75 27.80
#